data_167aed7d90b993efedf635b6ffba7a4a
#
_entry.id   167aed7d90b993efedf635b6ffba7a4a
#
_cell.length_a   1.000
_cell.length_b   1.000
_cell.length_c   1.000
_cell.angle_alpha   90.00
_cell.angle_beta   90.00
_cell.angle_gamma   90.00
#
_symmetry.space_group_name_H-M   'P 1'
#
loop_
_entity.id
_entity.type
_entity.pdbx_description
1 polymer ?
#
loop_
_entity_poly.entity_id
_entity_poly.type
_entity_poly.pdbx_seq_one_letter_code
_entity_poly.pdbx_strand_id
1 'polypeptide(L)'
;MRNVIVTGGSRGLGLGIARNLSASGYRVITVARKDTDQLNRAMEEAEHANAGSFHFFPFDLAQTEDISQLVKMLRKKFGPVHGLVNNAGASFEGTLALMPNSRIEELLRVNTLSPIVLTKYVVRSMLADGGGRIVNVASILGFTGFSGLSVYGATKAALIGFTRSLAREVGRMGVNVNAVAPGFVDTQMTEGLEPEQRERIVRRSALRRLAEIEDVADAVEFLLGSKSKSITGTVITVDAGSTA
;
A
#
# COMPACT_ATOMS: atom_id res chain seq x y z
N MET A 1 -1.12 20.40 -8.71
CA MET A 1 -0.75 19.36 -7.73
C MET A 1 -1.39 18.05 -8.15
N ARG A 2 -0.67 16.90 -8.10
CA ARG A 2 -1.17 15.59 -8.51
C ARG A 2 -1.82 14.87 -7.32
N ASN A 3 -3.04 14.37 -7.49
CA ASN A 3 -3.77 13.68 -6.43
C ASN A 3 -3.33 12.22 -6.33
N VAL A 4 -2.98 11.76 -5.13
CA VAL A 4 -2.65 10.36 -4.82
C VAL A 4 -3.52 9.86 -3.69
N ILE A 5 -4.21 8.76 -3.91
CA ILE A 5 -4.97 8.05 -2.88
C ILE A 5 -4.03 7.05 -2.20
N VAL A 6 -3.94 7.10 -0.86
CA VAL A 6 -3.20 6.13 -0.06
C VAL A 6 -4.17 5.44 0.89
N THR A 7 -4.37 4.13 0.71
CA THR A 7 -5.23 3.37 1.62
C THR A 7 -4.49 2.93 2.87
N GLY A 8 -5.17 2.93 4.03
CA GLY A 8 -4.54 2.59 5.32
C GLY A 8 -3.51 3.60 5.79
N GLY A 9 -3.64 4.88 5.41
CA GLY A 9 -2.66 5.93 5.70
C GLY A 9 -2.80 6.60 7.06
N SER A 10 -3.56 6.04 8.00
CA SER A 10 -3.72 6.67 9.32
C SER A 10 -2.59 6.35 10.32
N ARG A 11 -1.76 5.34 10.06
CA ARG A 11 -0.64 4.94 10.92
C ARG A 11 0.39 4.09 10.17
N GLY A 12 1.53 3.83 10.80
CA GLY A 12 2.57 2.90 10.33
C GLY A 12 3.03 3.19 8.92
N LEU A 13 3.24 2.15 8.12
CA LEU A 13 3.79 2.25 6.77
C LEU A 13 2.97 3.17 5.85
N GLY A 14 1.63 3.05 5.88
CA GLY A 14 0.76 3.90 5.06
C GLY A 14 0.86 5.38 5.40
N LEU A 15 1.02 5.73 6.68
CA LEU A 15 1.24 7.10 7.11
C LEU A 15 2.61 7.62 6.67
N GLY A 16 3.66 6.80 6.78
CA GLY A 16 5.00 7.17 6.30
C GLY A 16 5.02 7.42 4.79
N ILE A 17 4.40 6.53 4.01
CA ILE A 17 4.21 6.73 2.56
C ILE A 17 3.47 8.05 2.29
N ALA A 18 2.40 8.32 3.02
CA ALA A 18 1.60 9.53 2.83
C ALA A 18 2.39 10.81 3.16
N ARG A 19 3.20 10.81 4.24
CA ARG A 19 4.10 11.93 4.60
C ARG A 19 5.14 12.18 3.52
N ASN A 20 5.83 11.14 3.06
CA ASN A 20 6.86 11.23 2.02
C ASN A 20 6.27 11.83 0.73
N LEU A 21 5.12 11.32 0.27
CA LEU A 21 4.46 11.82 -0.92
C LEU A 21 3.99 13.28 -0.78
N SER A 22 3.49 13.67 0.41
CA SER A 22 3.13 15.07 0.66
C SER A 22 4.35 15.98 0.62
N ALA A 23 5.46 15.58 1.23
CA ALA A 23 6.73 16.32 1.19
C ALA A 23 7.26 16.46 -0.25
N SER A 24 7.00 15.47 -1.12
CA SER A 24 7.35 15.48 -2.55
C SER A 24 6.36 16.27 -3.43
N GLY A 25 5.44 17.02 -2.85
CA GLY A 25 4.54 17.94 -3.56
C GLY A 25 3.27 17.31 -4.13
N TYR A 26 2.91 16.09 -3.72
CA TYR A 26 1.62 15.51 -4.07
C TYR A 26 0.50 16.01 -3.14
N ARG A 27 -0.74 16.04 -3.65
CA ARG A 27 -1.92 16.08 -2.80
C ARG A 27 -2.27 14.66 -2.40
N VAL A 28 -2.03 14.33 -1.15
CA VAL A 28 -2.29 13.00 -0.61
C VAL A 28 -3.67 12.94 0.03
N ILE A 29 -4.43 11.92 -0.33
CA ILE A 29 -5.75 11.63 0.22
C ILE A 29 -5.67 10.27 0.89
N THR A 30 -5.57 10.24 2.22
CA THR A 30 -5.59 8.99 2.97
C THR A 30 -7.00 8.50 3.18
N VAL A 31 -7.20 7.21 2.94
CA VAL A 31 -8.47 6.53 3.18
C VAL A 31 -8.27 5.46 4.26
N ALA A 32 -8.92 5.63 5.40
CA ALA A 32 -8.89 4.68 6.51
C ALA A 32 -10.18 4.77 7.33
N ARG A 33 -10.43 3.81 8.21
CA ARG A 33 -11.66 3.76 9.01
C ARG A 33 -11.78 4.92 10.00
N LYS A 34 -10.66 5.29 10.63
CA LYS A 34 -10.59 6.35 11.65
C LYS A 34 -9.30 7.13 11.48
N ASP A 35 -9.34 8.38 11.88
CA ASP A 35 -8.17 9.21 12.10
C ASP A 35 -7.38 8.73 13.35
N THR A 36 -6.20 9.29 13.49
CA THR A 36 -5.32 9.06 14.65
C THR A 36 -4.58 10.34 14.95
N ASP A 37 -4.08 10.50 16.18
CA ASP A 37 -3.27 11.66 16.56
C ASP A 37 -2.01 11.79 15.67
N GLN A 38 -1.43 10.66 15.26
CA GLN A 38 -0.28 10.65 14.35
C GLN A 38 -0.65 11.23 12.97
N LEU A 39 -1.83 10.86 12.44
CA LEU A 39 -2.33 11.40 11.18
C LEU A 39 -2.63 12.89 11.29
N ASN A 40 -3.29 13.33 12.36
CA ASN A 40 -3.65 14.73 12.56
C ASN A 40 -2.39 15.61 12.62
N ARG A 41 -1.37 15.22 13.39
CA ARG A 41 -0.07 15.89 13.40
C ARG A 41 0.59 15.93 12.02
N ALA A 42 0.54 14.82 11.25
CA ALA A 42 1.13 14.79 9.92
C ALA A 42 0.40 15.73 8.94
N MET A 43 -0.91 15.92 9.09
CA MET A 43 -1.67 16.88 8.28
C MET A 43 -1.29 18.33 8.65
N GLU A 44 -1.15 18.63 9.93
CA GLU A 44 -0.70 19.95 10.42
C GLU A 44 0.73 20.28 9.93
N GLU A 45 1.65 19.32 10.04
CA GLU A 45 3.03 19.45 9.54
C GLU A 45 3.07 19.73 8.03
N ALA A 46 2.27 19.01 7.24
CA ALA A 46 2.17 19.18 5.80
C ALA A 46 1.60 20.56 5.41
N GLU A 47 0.66 21.07 6.17
CA GLU A 47 0.09 22.41 5.95
C GLU A 47 1.13 23.52 6.18
N HIS A 48 1.98 23.38 7.20
CA HIS A 48 3.06 24.32 7.47
C HIS A 48 4.20 24.26 6.45
N ALA A 49 4.48 23.07 5.90
CA ALA A 49 5.59 22.87 4.97
C ALA A 49 5.36 23.45 3.56
N ASN A 50 4.11 23.74 3.17
CA ASN A 50 3.71 24.30 1.86
C ASN A 50 4.25 23.55 0.62
N ALA A 51 4.69 22.29 0.77
CA ALA A 51 5.23 21.48 -0.33
C ALA A 51 4.12 20.73 -1.07
N GLY A 52 3.24 20.07 -0.32
CA GLY A 52 2.09 19.31 -0.80
C GLY A 52 0.85 19.58 0.04
N SER A 53 -0.10 18.69 0.00
CA SER A 53 -1.24 18.74 0.91
C SER A 53 -1.66 17.34 1.33
N PHE A 54 -2.22 17.24 2.55
CA PHE A 54 -2.57 15.98 3.16
C PHE A 54 -4.01 16.02 3.65
N HIS A 55 -4.84 15.08 3.20
CA HIS A 55 -6.26 15.03 3.50
C HIS A 55 -6.64 13.65 4.01
N PHE A 56 -7.58 13.61 4.94
CA PHE A 56 -8.17 12.37 5.43
C PHE A 56 -9.59 12.20 4.93
N PHE A 57 -9.95 10.96 4.57
CA PHE A 57 -11.30 10.56 4.21
C PHE A 57 -11.67 9.27 4.94
N PRO A 58 -12.63 9.32 5.88
CA PRO A 58 -13.03 8.14 6.64
C PRO A 58 -13.82 7.17 5.75
N PHE A 59 -13.35 5.93 5.66
CA PHE A 59 -14.05 4.86 4.93
C PHE A 59 -13.55 3.49 5.34
N ASP A 60 -14.46 2.52 5.48
CA ASP A 60 -14.10 1.12 5.70
C ASP A 60 -14.04 0.38 4.36
N LEU A 61 -12.83 0.04 3.93
CA LEU A 61 -12.59 -0.65 2.66
C LEU A 61 -13.15 -2.08 2.62
N ALA A 62 -13.53 -2.66 3.76
CA ALA A 62 -14.26 -3.93 3.79
C ALA A 62 -15.69 -3.81 3.21
N GLN A 63 -16.25 -2.59 3.15
CA GLN A 63 -17.53 -2.27 2.51
C GLN A 63 -17.33 -2.12 0.99
N THR A 64 -17.06 -3.23 0.32
CA THR A 64 -16.69 -3.23 -1.11
C THR A 64 -17.78 -2.72 -2.04
N GLU A 65 -19.03 -2.83 -1.64
CA GLU A 65 -20.21 -2.37 -2.36
C GLU A 65 -20.23 -0.83 -2.51
N ASP A 66 -19.70 -0.11 -1.52
CA ASP A 66 -19.72 1.35 -1.47
C ASP A 66 -18.46 2.00 -2.06
N ILE A 67 -17.45 1.21 -2.46
CA ILE A 67 -16.20 1.72 -3.04
C ILE A 67 -16.44 2.58 -4.29
N SER A 68 -17.45 2.24 -5.10
CA SER A 68 -17.80 3.04 -6.28
C SER A 68 -18.20 4.47 -5.90
N GLN A 69 -18.97 4.61 -4.82
CA GLN A 69 -19.40 5.88 -4.27
C GLN A 69 -18.21 6.67 -3.69
N LEU A 70 -17.33 5.96 -2.94
CA LEU A 70 -16.09 6.55 -2.43
C LEU A 70 -15.30 7.23 -3.55
N VAL A 71 -15.00 6.49 -4.64
CA VAL A 71 -14.20 7.03 -5.74
C VAL A 71 -14.87 8.23 -6.40
N LYS A 72 -16.21 8.21 -6.58
CA LYS A 72 -16.99 9.36 -7.09
C LYS A 72 -16.86 10.58 -6.17
N MET A 73 -16.98 10.38 -4.85
CA MET A 73 -16.86 11.47 -3.87
C MET A 73 -15.46 12.07 -3.86
N LEU A 74 -14.40 11.22 -3.85
CA LEU A 74 -13.02 11.68 -3.90
C LEU A 74 -12.74 12.48 -5.17
N ARG A 75 -13.20 11.98 -6.32
CA ARG A 75 -13.04 12.67 -7.60
C ARG A 75 -13.80 14.00 -7.65
N LYS A 76 -15.02 14.06 -7.10
CA LYS A 76 -15.80 15.30 -7.01
C LYS A 76 -15.10 16.35 -6.14
N LYS A 77 -14.51 15.93 -5.02
CA LYS A 77 -13.88 16.83 -4.05
C LYS A 77 -12.48 17.29 -4.48
N PHE A 78 -11.67 16.40 -5.06
CA PHE A 78 -10.26 16.64 -5.29
C PHE A 78 -9.88 16.70 -6.78
N GLY A 79 -10.74 16.25 -7.69
CA GLY A 79 -10.46 16.19 -9.12
C GLY A 79 -9.82 14.87 -9.57
N PRO A 80 -9.12 14.87 -10.74
CA PRO A 80 -8.50 13.68 -11.31
C PRO A 80 -7.52 13.00 -10.38
N VAL A 81 -7.51 11.66 -10.37
CA VAL A 81 -6.61 10.82 -9.57
C VAL A 81 -5.40 10.44 -10.40
N HIS A 82 -4.22 10.92 -10.02
CA HIS A 82 -2.96 10.56 -10.65
C HIS A 82 -2.38 9.24 -10.14
N GLY A 83 -2.47 9.01 -8.83
CA GLY A 83 -1.87 7.86 -8.16
C GLY A 83 -2.82 7.11 -7.22
N LEU A 84 -2.64 5.80 -7.14
CA LEU A 84 -3.29 4.94 -6.15
C LEU A 84 -2.25 4.07 -5.47
N VAL A 85 -2.17 4.13 -4.14
CA VAL A 85 -1.36 3.23 -3.33
C VAL A 85 -2.30 2.33 -2.52
N ASN A 86 -2.39 1.08 -2.92
CA ASN A 86 -3.11 0.03 -2.20
C ASN A 86 -2.22 -0.50 -1.07
N ASN A 87 -2.24 0.17 0.08
CA ASN A 87 -1.47 -0.21 1.27
C ASN A 87 -2.33 -0.82 2.37
N ALA A 88 -3.62 -0.46 2.48
CA ALA A 88 -4.48 -1.03 3.50
C ALA A 88 -4.42 -2.56 3.51
N GLY A 89 -4.24 -3.11 4.70
CA GLY A 89 -4.17 -4.55 4.89
C GLY A 89 -4.28 -4.93 6.35
N ALA A 90 -4.63 -6.18 6.58
CA ALA A 90 -4.65 -6.83 7.88
C ALA A 90 -3.74 -8.05 7.87
N SER A 91 -3.21 -8.42 9.03
CA SER A 91 -2.53 -9.69 9.24
C SER A 91 -3.15 -10.41 10.42
N PHE A 92 -3.11 -11.70 10.37
CA PHE A 92 -3.47 -12.57 11.49
C PHE A 92 -2.47 -13.72 11.49
N GLU A 93 -1.73 -13.85 12.58
CA GLU A 93 -0.78 -14.94 12.78
C GLU A 93 -1.47 -16.10 13.49
N GLY A 94 -1.28 -17.31 12.95
CA GLY A 94 -1.83 -18.52 13.53
C GLY A 94 -1.71 -19.73 12.59
N THR A 95 -1.73 -20.92 13.18
CA THR A 95 -1.75 -22.17 12.43
C THR A 95 -3.05 -22.30 11.65
N LEU A 96 -2.98 -22.56 10.35
CA LEU A 96 -4.14 -22.64 9.45
C LEU A 96 -5.25 -23.56 9.98
N ALA A 97 -4.87 -24.72 10.52
CA ALA A 97 -5.84 -25.69 11.04
C ALA A 97 -6.70 -25.16 12.21
N LEU A 98 -6.24 -24.12 12.90
CA LEU A 98 -6.94 -23.49 14.04
C LEU A 98 -7.51 -22.10 13.69
N MET A 99 -7.28 -21.61 12.46
CA MET A 99 -7.74 -20.28 12.06
C MET A 99 -9.24 -20.26 11.82
N PRO A 100 -10.01 -19.39 12.47
CA PRO A 100 -11.45 -19.26 12.21
C PRO A 100 -11.71 -18.83 10.75
N ASN A 101 -12.73 -19.41 10.10
CA ASN A 101 -13.11 -19.06 8.73
C ASN A 101 -13.37 -17.55 8.57
N SER A 102 -13.96 -16.90 9.58
CA SER A 102 -14.21 -15.46 9.57
C SER A 102 -12.93 -14.63 9.45
N ARG A 103 -11.80 -15.10 10.01
CA ARG A 103 -10.50 -14.44 9.84
C ARG A 103 -9.92 -14.64 8.44
N ILE A 104 -10.13 -15.82 7.85
CA ILE A 104 -9.75 -16.07 6.46
C ILE A 104 -10.53 -15.14 5.53
N GLU A 105 -11.84 -15.03 5.72
CA GLU A 105 -12.70 -14.14 4.93
C GLU A 105 -12.32 -12.68 5.09
N GLU A 106 -12.05 -12.21 6.31
CA GLU A 106 -11.60 -10.85 6.60
C GLU A 106 -10.30 -10.53 5.85
N LEU A 107 -9.30 -11.42 5.94
CA LEU A 107 -8.02 -11.24 5.24
C LEU A 107 -8.18 -11.17 3.72
N LEU A 108 -8.96 -12.08 3.15
CA LEU A 108 -9.24 -12.08 1.71
C LEU A 108 -10.00 -10.82 1.29
N ARG A 109 -10.99 -10.40 2.07
CA ARG A 109 -11.79 -9.21 1.80
C ARG A 109 -10.95 -7.94 1.82
N VAL A 110 -10.18 -7.72 2.88
CA VAL A 110 -9.41 -6.48 3.07
C VAL A 110 -8.16 -6.45 2.18
N ASN A 111 -7.41 -7.57 2.11
CA ASN A 111 -6.10 -7.58 1.44
C ASN A 111 -6.19 -7.88 -0.07
N THR A 112 -7.29 -8.46 -0.55
CA THR A 112 -7.39 -8.89 -1.96
C THR A 112 -8.61 -8.27 -2.64
N LEU A 113 -9.82 -8.49 -2.13
CA LEU A 113 -11.03 -8.02 -2.79
C LEU A 113 -11.11 -6.49 -2.81
N SER A 114 -10.90 -5.84 -1.67
CA SER A 114 -10.97 -4.37 -1.55
C SER A 114 -10.02 -3.64 -2.49
N PRO A 115 -8.71 -3.95 -2.55
CA PRO A 115 -7.80 -3.27 -3.47
C PRO A 115 -8.13 -3.54 -4.94
N ILE A 116 -8.62 -4.74 -5.30
CA ILE A 116 -9.07 -5.04 -6.67
C ILE A 116 -10.29 -4.18 -7.04
N VAL A 117 -11.30 -4.12 -6.17
CA VAL A 117 -12.52 -3.33 -6.41
C VAL A 117 -12.21 -1.83 -6.45
N LEU A 118 -11.38 -1.32 -5.53
CA LEU A 118 -10.95 0.08 -5.53
C LEU A 118 -10.20 0.41 -6.84
N THR A 119 -9.25 -0.43 -7.20
CA THR A 119 -8.46 -0.26 -8.43
C THR A 119 -9.36 -0.25 -9.67
N LYS A 120 -10.36 -1.12 -9.76
CA LYS A 120 -11.34 -1.13 -10.86
C LYS A 120 -11.98 0.25 -11.10
N TYR A 121 -12.41 0.93 -10.03
CA TYR A 121 -13.07 2.23 -10.17
C TYR A 121 -12.07 3.37 -10.39
N VAL A 122 -10.89 3.31 -9.76
CA VAL A 122 -9.81 4.29 -9.97
C VAL A 122 -9.25 4.19 -11.39
N VAL A 123 -9.02 2.99 -11.92
CA VAL A 123 -8.56 2.77 -13.30
C VAL A 123 -9.53 3.40 -14.30
N ARG A 124 -10.84 3.19 -14.14
CA ARG A 124 -11.85 3.84 -15.01
C ARG A 124 -11.68 5.36 -15.06
N SER A 125 -11.37 5.96 -13.90
CA SER A 125 -11.10 7.39 -13.79
C SER A 125 -9.79 7.76 -14.49
N MET A 126 -8.71 7.02 -14.24
CA MET A 126 -7.40 7.26 -14.84
C MET A 126 -7.44 7.16 -16.37
N LEU A 127 -8.18 6.19 -16.93
CA LEU A 127 -8.35 6.03 -18.37
C LEU A 127 -9.05 7.24 -19.00
N ALA A 128 -10.05 7.80 -18.34
CA ALA A 128 -10.73 9.00 -18.79
C ALA A 128 -9.85 10.26 -18.71
N ASP A 129 -8.87 10.27 -17.81
CA ASP A 129 -7.98 11.41 -17.56
C ASP A 129 -6.61 11.28 -18.29
N GLY A 130 -6.43 10.25 -19.12
CA GLY A 130 -5.22 10.06 -19.94
C GLY A 130 -4.07 9.32 -19.25
N GLY A 131 -4.31 8.62 -18.16
CA GLY A 131 -3.33 7.74 -17.52
C GLY A 131 -3.20 7.91 -16.02
N GLY A 132 -2.29 7.15 -15.42
CA GLY A 132 -2.08 7.17 -13.97
C GLY A 132 -0.99 6.20 -13.50
N ARG A 133 -0.84 6.10 -12.18
CA ARG A 133 0.14 5.24 -11.51
C ARG A 133 -0.54 4.46 -10.38
N ILE A 134 -0.32 3.15 -10.35
CA ILE A 134 -0.85 2.28 -9.28
C ILE A 134 0.31 1.54 -8.64
N VAL A 135 0.39 1.60 -7.31
CA VAL A 135 1.36 0.85 -6.52
C VAL A 135 0.63 -0.01 -5.51
N ASN A 136 0.80 -1.31 -5.61
CA ASN A 136 0.26 -2.28 -4.67
C ASN A 136 1.33 -2.62 -3.61
N VAL A 137 1.04 -2.38 -2.34
CA VAL A 137 1.92 -2.79 -1.24
C VAL A 137 1.67 -4.27 -0.94
N ALA A 138 2.50 -5.11 -1.56
CA ALA A 138 2.50 -6.56 -1.36
C ALA A 138 3.27 -6.93 -0.07
N SER A 139 4.13 -7.94 -0.13
CA SER A 139 5.06 -8.38 0.90
C SER A 139 6.02 -9.41 0.30
N ILE A 140 7.20 -9.58 0.87
CA ILE A 140 8.06 -10.73 0.57
C ILE A 140 7.33 -12.06 0.81
N LEU A 141 6.37 -12.10 1.73
CA LEU A 141 5.53 -13.28 1.99
C LEU A 141 4.59 -13.63 0.84
N GLY A 142 4.48 -12.79 -0.18
CA GLY A 142 3.80 -13.11 -1.43
C GLY A 142 4.58 -14.06 -2.34
N PHE A 143 5.88 -14.31 -2.08
CA PHE A 143 6.74 -15.21 -2.85
C PHE A 143 7.72 -16.02 -1.99
N THR A 144 7.67 -15.83 -0.65
CA THR A 144 8.38 -16.67 0.33
C THR A 144 7.38 -17.31 1.29
N GLY A 145 7.82 -18.31 2.06
CA GLY A 145 7.01 -18.94 3.11
C GLY A 145 7.36 -18.43 4.50
N PHE A 146 6.33 -18.30 5.35
CA PHE A 146 6.51 -18.05 6.78
C PHE A 146 5.45 -18.80 7.58
N SER A 147 5.89 -19.51 8.63
CA SER A 147 4.99 -20.29 9.50
C SER A 147 3.98 -19.36 10.17
N GLY A 148 2.70 -19.75 10.20
CA GLY A 148 1.63 -18.96 10.81
C GLY A 148 1.04 -17.86 9.92
N LEU A 149 1.58 -17.62 8.72
CA LEU A 149 1.11 -16.53 7.82
C LEU A 149 0.66 -17.03 6.45
N SER A 150 0.18 -18.28 6.35
CA SER A 150 -0.21 -18.89 5.07
C SER A 150 -1.31 -18.12 4.33
N VAL A 151 -2.38 -17.70 5.01
CA VAL A 151 -3.48 -16.93 4.40
C VAL A 151 -3.02 -15.52 4.04
N TYR A 152 -2.27 -14.86 4.92
CA TYR A 152 -1.69 -13.55 4.62
C TYR A 152 -0.78 -13.62 3.39
N GLY A 153 0.14 -14.60 3.33
CA GLY A 153 1.01 -14.83 2.17
C GLY A 153 0.20 -15.02 0.87
N ALA A 154 -0.86 -15.84 0.92
CA ALA A 154 -1.76 -16.03 -0.22
C ALA A 154 -2.39 -14.70 -0.70
N THR A 155 -2.84 -13.83 0.21
CA THR A 155 -3.41 -12.52 -0.17
C THR A 155 -2.37 -11.61 -0.82
N LYS A 156 -1.13 -11.64 -0.35
CA LYS A 156 -0.03 -10.84 -0.92
C LYS A 156 0.47 -11.39 -2.26
N ALA A 157 0.48 -12.71 -2.43
CA ALA A 157 0.72 -13.36 -3.73
C ALA A 157 -0.37 -12.97 -4.75
N ALA A 158 -1.64 -12.91 -4.33
CA ALA A 158 -2.75 -12.46 -5.18
C ALA A 158 -2.53 -11.03 -5.71
N LEU A 159 -2.05 -10.10 -4.87
CA LEU A 159 -1.72 -8.73 -5.30
C LEU A 159 -0.58 -8.69 -6.32
N ILE A 160 0.42 -9.55 -6.19
CA ILE A 160 1.53 -9.66 -7.15
C ILE A 160 1.00 -10.15 -8.50
N GLY A 161 0.17 -11.19 -8.52
CA GLY A 161 -0.48 -11.69 -9.73
C GLY A 161 -1.39 -10.64 -10.38
N PHE A 162 -2.20 -9.96 -9.57
CA PHE A 162 -3.07 -8.86 -10.01
C PHE A 162 -2.26 -7.71 -10.63
N THR A 163 -1.15 -7.30 -10.01
CA THR A 163 -0.25 -6.26 -10.53
C THR A 163 0.22 -6.59 -11.96
N ARG A 164 0.71 -7.80 -12.18
CA ARG A 164 1.24 -8.23 -13.48
C ARG A 164 0.18 -8.28 -14.57
N SER A 165 -0.99 -8.83 -14.23
CA SER A 165 -2.10 -8.95 -15.19
C SER A 165 -2.67 -7.58 -15.55
N LEU A 166 -2.95 -6.74 -14.54
CA LEU A 166 -3.51 -5.41 -14.76
C LEU A 166 -2.54 -4.51 -15.56
N ALA A 167 -1.23 -4.61 -15.32
CA ALA A 167 -0.23 -3.87 -16.10
C ALA A 167 -0.33 -4.16 -17.60
N ARG A 168 -0.64 -5.41 -17.98
CA ARG A 168 -0.87 -5.81 -19.38
C ARG A 168 -2.16 -5.23 -19.96
N GLU A 169 -3.21 -5.18 -19.15
CA GLU A 169 -4.51 -4.66 -19.59
C GLU A 169 -4.49 -3.16 -19.85
N VAL A 170 -3.87 -2.37 -18.94
CA VAL A 170 -4.02 -0.91 -18.94
C VAL A 170 -2.79 -0.15 -19.43
N GLY A 171 -1.66 -0.84 -19.65
CA GLY A 171 -0.39 -0.20 -20.02
C GLY A 171 -0.47 0.65 -21.29
N ARG A 172 -1.16 0.15 -22.33
CA ARG A 172 -1.36 0.90 -23.58
C ARG A 172 -2.20 2.18 -23.42
N MET A 173 -2.93 2.29 -22.32
CA MET A 173 -3.78 3.43 -21.99
C MET A 173 -3.10 4.39 -21.00
N GLY A 174 -1.77 4.27 -20.85
CA GLY A 174 -0.97 5.20 -20.04
C GLY A 174 -1.02 4.97 -18.53
N VAL A 175 -1.52 3.82 -18.09
CA VAL A 175 -1.53 3.46 -16.66
C VAL A 175 -0.41 2.46 -16.35
N ASN A 176 0.54 2.85 -15.46
CA ASN A 176 1.55 1.92 -14.95
C ASN A 176 1.04 1.29 -13.65
N VAL A 177 1.26 -0.01 -13.52
CA VAL A 177 0.85 -0.78 -12.34
C VAL A 177 2.04 -1.57 -11.83
N ASN A 178 2.49 -1.30 -10.60
CA ASN A 178 3.63 -1.96 -9.99
C ASN A 178 3.31 -2.39 -8.56
N ALA A 179 4.14 -3.22 -7.98
CA ALA A 179 4.06 -3.57 -6.57
C ALA A 179 5.39 -3.24 -5.87
N VAL A 180 5.28 -2.94 -4.58
CA VAL A 180 6.40 -2.94 -3.65
C VAL A 180 6.17 -4.10 -2.69
N ALA A 181 7.21 -4.90 -2.45
CA ALA A 181 7.17 -6.04 -1.53
C ALA A 181 8.11 -5.76 -0.34
N PRO A 182 7.61 -5.15 0.73
CA PRO A 182 8.39 -4.96 1.94
C PRO A 182 8.75 -6.30 2.59
N GLY A 183 9.93 -6.34 3.23
CA GLY A 183 10.27 -7.34 4.23
C GLY A 183 9.63 -7.01 5.58
N PHE A 184 10.32 -7.40 6.65
CA PHE A 184 9.99 -6.90 7.98
C PHE A 184 10.43 -5.45 8.08
N VAL A 185 9.45 -4.56 8.24
CA VAL A 185 9.67 -3.11 8.39
C VAL A 185 9.52 -2.76 9.87
N ASP A 186 10.38 -1.88 10.37
CA ASP A 186 10.33 -1.43 11.76
C ASP A 186 9.08 -0.54 11.97
N THR A 187 8.00 -1.16 12.45
CA THR A 187 6.69 -0.55 12.66
C THR A 187 6.03 -1.15 13.91
N GLN A 188 4.94 -0.54 14.36
CA GLN A 188 4.11 -1.12 15.42
C GLN A 188 3.69 -2.59 15.19
N MET A 189 3.62 -3.02 13.93
CA MET A 189 3.31 -4.43 13.59
C MET A 189 4.46 -5.38 13.97
N THR A 190 5.70 -4.90 14.01
CA THR A 190 6.91 -5.65 14.36
C THR A 190 7.38 -5.41 15.80
N GLU A 191 6.80 -4.45 16.52
CA GLU A 191 7.09 -4.20 17.95
C GLU A 191 6.74 -5.41 18.83
N GLY A 192 5.80 -6.25 18.40
CA GLY A 192 5.43 -7.48 19.11
C GLY A 192 6.37 -8.69 18.88
N LEU A 193 7.43 -8.53 18.08
CA LEU A 193 8.41 -9.59 17.87
C LEU A 193 9.30 -9.72 19.11
N GLU A 194 9.46 -10.95 19.60
CA GLU A 194 10.43 -11.25 20.64
C GLU A 194 11.85 -10.86 20.20
N PRO A 195 12.72 -10.36 21.10
CA PRO A 195 14.07 -9.91 20.76
C PRO A 195 14.86 -10.94 19.93
N GLU A 196 14.75 -12.23 20.28
CA GLU A 196 15.40 -13.31 19.56
C GLU A 196 14.87 -13.50 18.13
N GLN A 197 13.57 -13.31 17.92
CA GLN A 197 12.97 -13.38 16.59
C GLN A 197 13.45 -12.21 15.74
N ARG A 198 13.46 -10.99 16.31
CA ARG A 198 13.98 -9.78 15.65
C ARG A 198 15.45 -9.98 15.24
N GLU A 199 16.28 -10.46 16.16
CA GLU A 199 17.69 -10.73 15.87
C GLU A 199 17.88 -11.75 14.77
N ARG A 200 17.08 -12.82 14.75
CA ARG A 200 17.09 -13.84 13.68
C ARG A 200 16.77 -13.24 12.32
N ILE A 201 15.78 -12.35 12.23
CA ILE A 201 15.41 -11.67 10.99
C ILE A 201 16.55 -10.76 10.53
N VAL A 202 17.12 -9.96 11.44
CA VAL A 202 18.27 -9.09 11.15
C VAL A 202 19.49 -9.88 10.67
N ARG A 203 19.77 -11.03 11.29
CA ARG A 203 20.90 -11.92 10.87
C ARG A 203 20.71 -12.48 9.46
N ARG A 204 19.49 -12.68 9.01
CA ARG A 204 19.16 -13.16 7.65
C ARG A 204 19.27 -12.07 6.60
N SER A 205 19.11 -10.82 6.97
CA SER A 205 19.20 -9.68 6.07
C SER A 205 20.67 -9.46 5.66
N ALA A 206 20.92 -9.27 4.36
CA ALA A 206 22.25 -8.97 3.85
C ALA A 206 22.81 -7.66 4.41
N LEU A 207 21.95 -6.66 4.63
CA LEU A 207 22.34 -5.36 5.19
C LEU A 207 22.37 -5.36 6.73
N ARG A 208 22.06 -6.50 7.39
CA ARG A 208 22.08 -6.65 8.86
C ARG A 208 21.19 -5.65 9.60
N ARG A 209 20.09 -5.23 8.97
CA ARG A 209 19.07 -4.38 9.57
C ARG A 209 17.68 -4.78 9.05
N LEU A 210 16.63 -4.29 9.67
CA LEU A 210 15.30 -4.28 9.09
C LEU A 210 15.21 -3.16 8.03
N ALA A 211 14.25 -3.24 7.15
CA ALA A 211 13.87 -2.11 6.32
C ALA A 211 13.16 -1.05 7.19
N GLU A 212 13.35 0.21 6.84
CA GLU A 212 12.66 1.34 7.47
C GLU A 212 11.43 1.74 6.66
N ILE A 213 10.54 2.51 7.28
CA ILE A 213 9.34 3.02 6.61
C ILE A 213 9.73 3.86 5.40
N GLU A 214 10.77 4.65 5.54
CA GLU A 214 11.32 5.56 4.55
C GLU A 214 11.84 4.78 3.33
N ASP A 215 12.52 3.65 3.52
CA ASP A 215 13.00 2.79 2.42
C ASP A 215 11.85 2.37 1.49
N VAL A 216 10.69 2.04 2.09
CA VAL A 216 9.50 1.62 1.34
C VAL A 216 8.80 2.83 0.72
N ALA A 217 8.71 3.95 1.44
CA ALA A 217 8.06 5.17 0.98
C ALA A 217 8.77 5.75 -0.25
N ASP A 218 10.11 5.75 -0.27
CA ASP A 218 10.93 6.19 -1.39
C ASP A 218 10.72 5.32 -2.64
N ALA A 219 10.63 4.00 -2.46
CA ALA A 219 10.31 3.10 -3.57
C ALA A 219 8.91 3.35 -4.15
N VAL A 220 7.92 3.65 -3.31
CA VAL A 220 6.56 4.02 -3.73
C VAL A 220 6.58 5.36 -4.46
N GLU A 221 7.26 6.38 -3.94
CA GLU A 221 7.39 7.69 -4.58
C GLU A 221 8.05 7.57 -5.96
N PHE A 222 9.16 6.85 -6.06
CA PHE A 222 9.83 6.57 -7.33
C PHE A 222 8.86 5.98 -8.36
N LEU A 223 8.06 4.98 -7.98
CA LEU A 223 7.09 4.34 -8.87
C LEU A 223 5.92 5.25 -9.27
N LEU A 224 5.54 6.22 -8.45
CA LEU A 224 4.52 7.23 -8.77
C LEU A 224 5.08 8.38 -9.62
N GLY A 225 6.38 8.54 -9.65
CA GLY A 225 7.07 9.64 -10.32
C GLY A 225 7.26 9.43 -11.82
N SER A 226 7.76 10.47 -12.49
CA SER A 226 8.05 10.46 -13.93
C SER A 226 9.28 9.63 -14.31
N LYS A 227 10.18 9.38 -13.35
CA LYS A 227 11.41 8.60 -13.57
C LYS A 227 11.14 7.11 -13.82
N SER A 228 9.97 6.61 -13.42
CA SER A 228 9.53 5.22 -13.58
C SER A 228 8.59 5.00 -14.80
N LYS A 229 8.52 5.94 -15.74
CA LYS A 229 7.57 5.90 -16.87
C LYS A 229 7.58 4.61 -17.70
N SER A 230 8.71 3.94 -17.76
CA SER A 230 8.89 2.68 -18.50
C SER A 230 8.87 1.43 -17.60
N ILE A 231 8.48 1.58 -16.32
CA ILE A 231 8.39 0.49 -15.35
C ILE A 231 6.92 0.17 -15.11
N THR A 232 6.49 -1.03 -15.45
CA THR A 232 5.14 -1.54 -15.22
C THR A 232 5.15 -3.07 -15.12
N GLY A 233 4.29 -3.64 -14.27
CA GLY A 233 4.20 -5.09 -14.03
C GLY A 233 5.32 -5.65 -13.15
N THR A 234 6.16 -4.80 -12.55
CA THR A 234 7.27 -5.22 -11.69
C THR A 234 6.88 -5.29 -10.22
N VAL A 235 7.71 -6.01 -9.46
CA VAL A 235 7.69 -6.04 -7.99
C VAL A 235 9.05 -5.58 -7.51
N ILE A 236 9.10 -4.46 -6.81
CA ILE A 236 10.32 -3.99 -6.15
C ILE A 236 10.34 -4.53 -4.72
N THR A 237 11.35 -5.33 -4.40
CA THR A 237 11.55 -5.85 -3.05
C THR A 237 12.32 -4.83 -2.23
N VAL A 238 11.81 -4.52 -1.02
CA VAL A 238 12.43 -3.61 -0.05
C VAL A 238 12.52 -4.33 1.29
N ASP A 239 13.57 -5.12 1.49
CA ASP A 239 13.67 -6.07 2.59
C ASP A 239 15.08 -6.16 3.20
N ALA A 240 15.92 -5.17 2.91
CA ALA A 240 17.32 -5.13 3.31
C ALA A 240 18.12 -6.39 2.89
N GLY A 241 17.68 -7.08 1.82
CA GLY A 241 18.30 -8.29 1.31
C GLY A 241 17.98 -9.56 2.11
N SER A 242 16.84 -9.61 2.78
CA SER A 242 16.46 -10.82 3.55
C SER A 242 16.00 -11.99 2.66
N THR A 243 15.71 -11.72 1.39
CA THR A 243 15.30 -12.73 0.39
C THR A 243 16.32 -12.90 -0.75
N ALA A 244 17.48 -12.27 -0.66
CA ALA A 244 18.55 -12.39 -1.65
C ALA A 244 19.28 -13.74 -1.57
#